data_5eb32c8551793cc5437975fae4a06341
#
_entry.id   5eb32c8551793cc5437975fae4a06341
#
_cell.length_a   1.000
_cell.length_b   1.000
_cell.length_c   1.000
_cell.angle_alpha   90.00
_cell.angle_beta   90.00
_cell.angle_gamma   90.00
#
_symmetry.space_group_name_H-M   'P 1'
#
loop_
_entity.id
_entity.type
_entity.pdbx_description
1 polymer ?
#
loop_
_entity_poly.entity_id
_entity_poly.type
_entity_poly.pdbx_seq_one_letter_code
_entity_poly.pdbx_strand_id
1 'polypeptide(L)'
;MNDKADFTQGSILKKLIAFMMPVLGALILQAAYGAVDLLVVGRFGSTSGLSAVSTGSQVLNLVTFVVIQFAMGITVLIARYLGEKRPDQIGSVIGGSAVVFTMIAACLFIVMVGFAHPISVLMQAPKEAVDLTSVYVRICGGGIFFIVAYNLLSAIFRGLGDSKSPLLFVFVACIVNVIGDLVLVAGLHMDAAGAAIATVTAQALSVVFAVILLIKKKLPIKITRKDFSLNSQCKKFLKIGLPLALQEFLTQMSFLALCAFVNRLGLEASSGYGVACKIVNFAMLVPSALMQSMASFVSQNIGAGKTKRAKKSMFTGIGVGLVVGCMVFLLVMLKGDMLAGFFTTDAAVIQKGYAYLKGFALETIVTAILFSMVGYFNGNNKTVWVMTQGLIQTLLVRLPFAYVMSIQPDASLTKIGLAAPVSTMVGIVLNVGFYIYLGKQEKKISKK
;
A
#
# COMPACT_ATOMS: atom_id res chain seq x y z
N MET A 1 24.48 -8.44 14.44
CA MET A 1 23.51 -8.11 13.39
C MET A 1 23.88 -8.93 12.16
N ASN A 2 22.94 -9.64 11.55
CA ASN A 2 23.21 -10.42 10.35
C ASN A 2 23.65 -9.45 9.24
N ASP A 3 24.75 -9.72 8.54
CA ASP A 3 25.31 -8.86 7.47
C ASP A 3 24.28 -8.46 6.39
N LYS A 4 23.22 -9.28 6.25
CA LYS A 4 22.10 -9.04 5.32
C LYS A 4 21.16 -7.92 5.73
N ALA A 5 21.06 -7.59 7.02
CA ALA A 5 20.18 -6.53 7.56
C ALA A 5 20.88 -5.16 7.69
N ASP A 6 22.20 -5.10 7.44
CA ASP A 6 22.97 -3.86 7.45
C ASP A 6 23.03 -3.25 6.05
N PHE A 7 22.27 -2.18 5.83
CA PHE A 7 22.24 -1.44 4.56
C PHE A 7 23.36 -0.40 4.44
N THR A 8 24.14 -0.20 5.49
CA THR A 8 25.16 0.85 5.52
C THR A 8 26.45 0.46 4.79
N GLN A 9 26.61 -0.82 4.43
CA GLN A 9 27.81 -1.36 3.80
C GLN A 9 27.47 -2.19 2.54
N GLY A 10 28.49 -2.56 1.75
CA GLY A 10 28.37 -3.42 0.57
C GLY A 10 27.64 -2.78 -0.63
N SER A 11 27.30 -3.60 -1.64
CA SER A 11 26.63 -3.14 -2.87
C SER A 11 25.20 -2.66 -2.60
N ILE A 12 24.88 -1.43 -3.00
CA ILE A 12 23.56 -0.83 -2.87
C ILE A 12 22.53 -1.64 -3.65
N LEU A 13 22.81 -1.89 -4.93
CA LEU A 13 21.91 -2.61 -5.83
C LEU A 13 21.55 -3.99 -5.28
N LYS A 14 22.56 -4.79 -4.93
CA LYS A 14 22.35 -6.14 -4.43
C LYS A 14 21.54 -6.19 -3.15
N LYS A 15 21.83 -5.28 -2.20
CA LYS A 15 21.11 -5.22 -0.91
C LYS A 15 19.70 -4.66 -1.07
N LEU A 16 19.49 -3.65 -1.93
CA LEU A 16 18.19 -3.09 -2.21
C LEU A 16 17.25 -4.13 -2.87
N ILE A 17 17.72 -4.81 -3.90
CA ILE A 17 16.95 -5.88 -4.57
C ILE A 17 16.66 -7.03 -3.61
N ALA A 18 17.67 -7.49 -2.85
CA ALA A 18 17.50 -8.60 -1.90
C ALA A 18 16.48 -8.28 -0.79
N PHE A 19 16.33 -7.00 -0.43
CA PHE A 19 15.31 -6.54 0.54
C PHE A 19 13.95 -6.30 -0.14
N MET A 20 13.94 -5.75 -1.35
CA MET A 20 12.72 -5.43 -2.11
C MET A 20 11.97 -6.70 -2.55
N MET A 21 12.68 -7.75 -2.99
CA MET A 21 12.03 -8.96 -3.52
C MET A 21 11.08 -9.64 -2.53
N PRO A 22 11.43 -9.85 -1.25
CA PRO A 22 10.45 -10.36 -0.28
C PRO A 22 9.30 -9.39 0.00
N VAL A 23 9.53 -8.06 -0.04
CA VAL A 23 8.44 -7.07 0.10
C VAL A 23 7.47 -7.18 -1.07
N LEU A 24 8.00 -7.27 -2.30
CA LEU A 24 7.19 -7.49 -3.51
C LEU A 24 6.43 -8.81 -3.43
N GLY A 25 7.08 -9.89 -3.01
CA GLY A 25 6.43 -11.19 -2.83
C GLY A 25 5.26 -11.13 -1.84
N ALA A 26 5.42 -10.38 -0.75
CA ALA A 26 4.34 -10.17 0.22
C ALA A 26 3.16 -9.41 -0.39
N LEU A 27 3.42 -8.35 -1.17
CA LEU A 27 2.37 -7.59 -1.85
C LEU A 27 1.64 -8.42 -2.91
N ILE A 28 2.37 -9.25 -3.68
CA ILE A 28 1.78 -10.17 -4.67
C ILE A 28 0.86 -11.19 -3.96
N LEU A 29 1.33 -11.81 -2.87
CA LEU A 29 0.52 -12.76 -2.11
C LEU A 29 -0.74 -12.10 -1.53
N GLN A 30 -0.63 -10.87 -1.02
CA GLN A 30 -1.80 -10.11 -0.54
C GLN A 30 -2.81 -9.84 -1.65
N ALA A 31 -2.35 -9.44 -2.84
CA ALA A 31 -3.23 -9.24 -3.99
C ALA A 31 -3.85 -10.57 -4.46
N ALA A 32 -3.10 -11.67 -4.40
CA ALA A 32 -3.55 -12.99 -4.83
C ALA A 32 -4.65 -13.54 -3.92
N TYR A 33 -4.47 -13.52 -2.59
CA TYR A 33 -5.52 -14.07 -1.71
C TYR A 33 -6.81 -13.24 -1.78
N GLY A 34 -6.75 -11.92 -1.90
CA GLY A 34 -7.95 -11.11 -2.12
C GLY A 34 -8.67 -11.42 -3.44
N ALA A 35 -7.94 -11.86 -4.47
CA ALA A 35 -8.55 -12.37 -5.70
C ALA A 35 -9.18 -13.76 -5.50
N VAL A 36 -8.56 -14.62 -4.68
CA VAL A 36 -9.10 -15.95 -4.36
C VAL A 36 -10.40 -15.84 -3.57
N ASP A 37 -10.50 -14.95 -2.58
CA ASP A 37 -11.76 -14.68 -1.86
C ASP A 37 -12.91 -14.43 -2.85
N LEU A 38 -12.70 -13.53 -3.82
CA LEU A 38 -13.71 -13.21 -4.83
C LEU A 38 -14.03 -14.40 -5.76
N LEU A 39 -13.03 -15.20 -6.11
CA LEU A 39 -13.22 -16.38 -6.94
C LEU A 39 -14.03 -17.46 -6.23
N VAL A 40 -13.73 -17.72 -4.96
CA VAL A 40 -14.43 -18.75 -4.17
C VAL A 40 -15.88 -18.34 -3.91
N VAL A 41 -16.10 -17.07 -3.48
CA VAL A 41 -17.47 -16.56 -3.28
C VAL A 41 -18.23 -16.49 -4.60
N GLY A 42 -17.56 -16.09 -5.70
CA GLY A 42 -18.21 -16.05 -7.03
C GLY A 42 -18.61 -17.41 -7.57
N ARG A 43 -17.92 -18.49 -7.16
CA ARG A 43 -18.21 -19.85 -7.65
C ARG A 43 -19.16 -20.63 -6.74
N PHE A 44 -19.11 -20.41 -5.45
CA PHE A 44 -19.82 -21.21 -4.43
C PHE A 44 -20.83 -20.41 -3.61
N GLY A 45 -20.74 -19.08 -3.63
CA GLY A 45 -21.65 -18.17 -2.93
C GLY A 45 -22.78 -17.65 -3.83
N SER A 46 -23.57 -16.73 -3.27
CA SER A 46 -24.64 -16.04 -4.01
C SER A 46 -24.11 -14.84 -4.79
N THR A 47 -24.86 -14.39 -5.80
CA THR A 47 -24.54 -13.14 -6.53
C THR A 47 -24.51 -11.93 -5.61
N SER A 48 -25.42 -11.87 -4.62
CA SER A 48 -25.43 -10.81 -3.59
C SER A 48 -24.23 -10.93 -2.66
N GLY A 49 -23.78 -12.16 -2.32
CA GLY A 49 -22.57 -12.40 -1.56
C GLY A 49 -21.31 -11.97 -2.27
N LEU A 50 -21.18 -12.26 -3.58
CA LEU A 50 -20.06 -11.79 -4.39
C LEU A 50 -20.00 -10.25 -4.43
N SER A 51 -21.15 -9.60 -4.61
CA SER A 51 -21.24 -8.14 -4.58
C SER A 51 -20.87 -7.58 -3.19
N ALA A 52 -21.30 -8.25 -2.12
CA ALA A 52 -21.00 -7.89 -0.75
C ALA A 52 -19.50 -7.99 -0.45
N VAL A 53 -18.83 -9.09 -0.83
CA VAL A 53 -17.39 -9.24 -0.66
C VAL A 53 -16.63 -8.22 -1.51
N SER A 54 -17.04 -7.98 -2.74
CA SER A 54 -16.42 -6.98 -3.62
C SER A 54 -16.48 -5.57 -3.01
N THR A 55 -17.64 -5.15 -2.50
CA THR A 55 -17.82 -3.82 -1.89
C THR A 55 -17.17 -3.74 -0.52
N GLY A 56 -17.36 -4.75 0.33
CA GLY A 56 -16.80 -4.80 1.67
C GLY A 56 -15.27 -4.85 1.68
N SER A 57 -14.66 -5.57 0.73
CA SER A 57 -13.20 -5.60 0.59
C SER A 57 -12.61 -4.25 0.17
N GLN A 58 -13.34 -3.40 -0.56
CA GLN A 58 -12.88 -2.04 -0.85
C GLN A 58 -12.78 -1.19 0.43
N VAL A 59 -13.74 -1.32 1.35
CA VAL A 59 -13.67 -0.66 2.68
C VAL A 59 -12.44 -1.16 3.44
N LEU A 60 -12.26 -2.48 3.50
CA LEU A 60 -11.12 -3.09 4.20
C LEU A 60 -9.78 -2.67 3.59
N ASN A 61 -9.69 -2.60 2.27
CA ASN A 61 -8.49 -2.16 1.56
C ASN A 61 -8.16 -0.70 1.87
N LEU A 62 -9.16 0.21 1.85
CA LEU A 62 -8.98 1.61 2.24
C LEU A 62 -8.35 1.72 3.63
N VAL A 63 -8.93 1.05 4.62
CA VAL A 63 -8.44 1.04 6.00
C VAL A 63 -7.02 0.47 6.06
N THR A 64 -6.79 -0.65 5.39
CA THR A 64 -5.49 -1.34 5.39
C THR A 64 -4.39 -0.47 4.77
N PHE A 65 -4.64 0.18 3.64
CA PHE A 65 -3.65 1.06 3.00
C PHE A 65 -3.30 2.27 3.87
N VAL A 66 -4.29 2.88 4.52
CA VAL A 66 -4.07 3.97 5.48
C VAL A 66 -3.21 3.50 6.66
N VAL A 67 -3.50 2.32 7.22
CA VAL A 67 -2.73 1.73 8.31
C VAL A 67 -1.29 1.39 7.89
N ILE A 68 -1.08 0.86 6.68
CA ILE A 68 0.26 0.58 6.13
C ILE A 68 1.09 1.86 6.04
N GLN A 69 0.52 2.93 5.49
CA GLN A 69 1.22 4.21 5.36
C GLN A 69 1.48 4.86 6.72
N PHE A 70 0.56 4.73 7.65
CA PHE A 70 0.78 5.17 9.03
C PHE A 70 1.93 4.39 9.69
N ALA A 71 1.97 3.06 9.50
CA ALA A 71 3.02 2.18 10.02
C ALA A 71 4.40 2.44 9.40
N MET A 72 4.47 3.09 8.22
CA MET A 72 5.73 3.52 7.62
C MET A 72 6.55 4.42 8.56
N GLY A 73 5.89 5.23 9.40
CA GLY A 73 6.55 6.04 10.42
C GLY A 73 7.38 5.21 11.40
N ILE A 74 6.90 4.03 11.76
CA ILE A 74 7.60 3.09 12.64
C ILE A 74 8.79 2.46 11.92
N THR A 75 8.56 2.00 10.69
CA THR A 75 9.63 1.43 9.83
C THR A 75 10.81 2.41 9.70
N VAL A 76 10.52 3.67 9.37
CA VAL A 76 11.53 4.72 9.20
C VAL A 76 12.26 5.01 10.51
N LEU A 77 11.54 5.13 11.63
CA LEU A 77 12.15 5.46 12.91
C LEU A 77 13.02 4.32 13.46
N ILE A 78 12.57 3.07 13.35
CA ILE A 78 13.36 1.89 13.74
C ILE A 78 14.61 1.78 12.86
N ALA A 79 14.48 1.89 11.54
CA ALA A 79 15.60 1.83 10.62
C ALA A 79 16.64 2.93 10.92
N ARG A 80 16.17 4.14 11.31
CA ARG A 80 17.04 5.24 11.72
C ARG A 80 17.84 4.90 12.96
N TYR A 81 17.18 4.46 14.05
CA TYR A 81 17.87 4.08 15.28
C TYR A 81 18.81 2.90 15.10
N LEU A 82 18.48 1.99 14.20
CA LEU A 82 19.39 0.91 13.82
C LEU A 82 20.66 1.45 13.16
N GLY A 83 20.54 2.45 12.27
CA GLY A 83 21.67 3.14 11.66
C GLY A 83 22.50 3.95 12.67
N GLU A 84 21.86 4.62 13.62
CA GLU A 84 22.46 5.38 14.70
C GLU A 84 23.13 4.48 15.77
N LYS A 85 22.99 3.14 15.66
CA LYS A 85 23.44 2.16 16.66
C LYS A 85 22.84 2.39 18.05
N ARG A 86 21.56 2.76 18.12
CA ARG A 86 20.81 3.02 19.33
C ARG A 86 19.66 2.01 19.53
N PRO A 87 19.98 0.73 19.78
CA PRO A 87 18.97 -0.33 19.95
C PRO A 87 18.10 -0.13 21.20
N ASP A 88 18.59 0.63 22.19
CA ASP A 88 17.88 1.03 23.40
C ASP A 88 16.58 1.79 23.10
N GLN A 89 16.57 2.61 22.04
CA GLN A 89 15.38 3.39 21.63
C GLN A 89 14.35 2.57 20.86
N ILE A 90 14.76 1.45 20.26
CA ILE A 90 13.88 0.63 19.43
C ILE A 90 12.80 -0.04 20.29
N GLY A 91 13.15 -0.50 21.51
CA GLY A 91 12.18 -1.06 22.46
C GLY A 91 11.03 -0.09 22.75
N SER A 92 11.37 1.16 23.04
CA SER A 92 10.38 2.22 23.31
C SER A 92 9.55 2.59 22.09
N VAL A 93 10.11 2.49 20.86
CA VAL A 93 9.32 2.66 19.61
C VAL A 93 8.32 1.51 19.48
N ILE A 94 8.73 0.26 19.68
CA ILE A 94 7.86 -0.91 19.57
C ILE A 94 6.75 -0.85 20.62
N GLY A 95 7.07 -0.62 21.89
CA GLY A 95 6.09 -0.53 22.96
C GLY A 95 5.09 0.61 22.76
N GLY A 96 5.58 1.81 22.47
CA GLY A 96 4.74 2.99 22.21
C GLY A 96 3.86 2.79 20.95
N SER A 97 4.40 2.15 19.91
CA SER A 97 3.60 1.85 18.70
C SER A 97 2.50 0.83 18.96
N ALA A 98 2.75 -0.18 19.80
CA ALA A 98 1.72 -1.14 20.19
C ALA A 98 0.53 -0.44 20.87
N VAL A 99 0.79 0.50 21.79
CA VAL A 99 -0.28 1.27 22.45
C VAL A 99 -1.05 2.13 21.45
N VAL A 100 -0.36 2.92 20.61
CA VAL A 100 -1.01 3.82 19.64
C VAL A 100 -1.82 3.01 18.62
N PHE A 101 -1.28 1.90 18.10
CA PHE A 101 -1.99 1.07 17.11
C PHE A 101 -3.19 0.33 17.72
N THR A 102 -3.11 -0.03 19.00
CA THR A 102 -4.28 -0.55 19.73
C THR A 102 -5.37 0.50 19.86
N MET A 103 -5.03 1.77 20.13
CA MET A 103 -6.00 2.87 20.15
C MET A 103 -6.62 3.10 18.77
N ILE A 104 -5.82 3.09 17.70
CA ILE A 104 -6.32 3.20 16.32
C ILE A 104 -7.25 2.02 16.00
N ALA A 105 -6.86 0.79 16.36
CA ALA A 105 -7.71 -0.39 16.15
C ALA A 105 -9.03 -0.27 16.90
N ALA A 106 -9.03 0.25 18.13
CA ALA A 106 -10.25 0.51 18.91
C ALA A 106 -11.16 1.54 18.23
N CYS A 107 -10.60 2.64 17.72
CA CYS A 107 -11.36 3.63 16.94
C CYS A 107 -11.95 3.01 15.65
N LEU A 108 -11.14 2.26 14.91
CA LEU A 108 -11.59 1.59 13.69
C LEU A 108 -12.65 0.52 13.99
N PHE A 109 -12.52 -0.22 15.09
CA PHE A 109 -13.51 -1.17 15.55
C PHE A 109 -14.87 -0.48 15.77
N ILE A 110 -14.89 0.63 16.52
CA ILE A 110 -16.13 1.39 16.77
C ILE A 110 -16.76 1.86 15.46
N VAL A 111 -15.94 2.38 14.54
CA VAL A 111 -16.41 2.87 13.23
C VAL A 111 -16.94 1.72 12.37
N MET A 112 -16.15 0.65 12.17
CA MET A 112 -16.52 -0.44 11.26
C MET A 112 -17.65 -1.32 11.79
N VAL A 113 -17.71 -1.55 13.09
CA VAL A 113 -18.78 -2.37 13.70
C VAL A 113 -20.05 -1.54 13.94
N GLY A 114 -19.89 -0.33 14.50
CA GLY A 114 -21.02 0.54 14.84
C GLY A 114 -21.70 1.16 13.62
N PHE A 115 -20.93 1.48 12.58
CA PHE A 115 -21.44 2.14 11.37
C PHE A 115 -21.37 1.25 10.12
N ALA A 116 -21.35 -0.08 10.27
CA ALA A 116 -21.25 -1.01 9.15
C ALA A 116 -22.33 -0.79 8.07
N HIS A 117 -23.60 -0.62 8.47
CA HIS A 117 -24.68 -0.39 7.53
C HIS A 117 -24.58 0.99 6.84
N PRO A 118 -24.42 2.13 7.54
CA PRO A 118 -24.15 3.41 6.89
C PRO A 118 -22.95 3.39 5.92
N ILE A 119 -21.86 2.68 6.28
CA ILE A 119 -20.69 2.51 5.40
C ILE A 119 -21.08 1.78 4.12
N SER A 120 -21.85 0.69 4.24
CA SER A 120 -22.29 -0.10 3.07
C SER A 120 -23.16 0.72 2.12
N VAL A 121 -24.07 1.54 2.67
CA VAL A 121 -24.90 2.48 1.89
C VAL A 121 -24.04 3.56 1.23
N LEU A 122 -23.07 4.14 1.96
CA LEU A 122 -22.15 5.15 1.44
C LEU A 122 -21.30 4.60 0.29
N MET A 123 -20.93 3.33 0.37
CA MET A 123 -20.20 2.61 -0.69
C MET A 123 -21.08 2.23 -1.88
N GLN A 124 -22.35 2.63 -1.87
CA GLN A 124 -23.33 2.35 -2.91
C GLN A 124 -23.50 0.84 -3.21
N ALA A 125 -23.46 0.02 -2.16
CA ALA A 125 -23.75 -1.40 -2.29
C ALA A 125 -25.17 -1.59 -2.90
N PRO A 126 -25.38 -2.52 -3.86
CA PRO A 126 -26.70 -2.85 -4.36
C PRO A 126 -27.67 -3.19 -3.24
N LYS A 127 -28.95 -2.82 -3.38
CA LYS A 127 -29.96 -3.00 -2.31
C LYS A 127 -30.01 -4.43 -1.78
N GLU A 128 -29.86 -5.40 -2.67
CA GLU A 128 -29.87 -6.84 -2.36
C GLU A 128 -28.60 -7.33 -1.65
N ALA A 129 -27.54 -6.52 -1.67
CA ALA A 129 -26.23 -6.86 -1.07
C ALA A 129 -25.88 -6.00 0.15
N VAL A 130 -26.64 -4.93 0.47
CA VAL A 130 -26.31 -4.01 1.56
C VAL A 130 -26.16 -4.73 2.91
N ASP A 131 -27.09 -5.63 3.23
CA ASP A 131 -27.06 -6.36 4.51
C ASP A 131 -25.85 -7.30 4.58
N LEU A 132 -25.59 -8.05 3.52
CA LEU A 132 -24.42 -8.95 3.44
C LEU A 132 -23.10 -8.14 3.46
N THR A 133 -23.06 -6.98 2.81
CA THR A 133 -21.91 -6.05 2.90
C THR A 133 -21.70 -5.56 4.32
N SER A 134 -22.80 -5.21 5.00
CA SER A 134 -22.76 -4.77 6.41
C SER A 134 -22.25 -5.86 7.33
N VAL A 135 -22.67 -7.12 7.10
CA VAL A 135 -22.17 -8.29 7.84
C VAL A 135 -20.68 -8.48 7.59
N TYR A 136 -20.24 -8.42 6.33
CA TYR A 136 -18.83 -8.53 5.96
C TYR A 136 -17.98 -7.46 6.67
N VAL A 137 -18.37 -6.18 6.55
CA VAL A 137 -17.67 -5.04 7.18
C VAL A 137 -17.66 -5.18 8.70
N ARG A 138 -18.74 -5.64 9.30
CA ARG A 138 -18.85 -5.85 10.76
C ARG A 138 -17.94 -6.96 11.26
N ILE A 139 -17.86 -8.09 10.55
CA ILE A 139 -16.96 -9.20 10.90
C ILE A 139 -15.50 -8.76 10.75
N CYS A 140 -15.13 -8.14 9.62
CA CYS A 140 -13.78 -7.61 9.42
C CYS A 140 -13.44 -6.51 10.45
N GLY A 141 -14.40 -5.66 10.80
CA GLY A 141 -14.28 -4.67 11.88
C GLY A 141 -14.06 -5.30 13.24
N GLY A 142 -14.74 -6.42 13.54
CA GLY A 142 -14.50 -7.22 14.75
C GLY A 142 -13.07 -7.76 14.84
N GLY A 143 -12.49 -8.12 13.69
CA GLY A 143 -11.12 -8.60 13.56
C GLY A 143 -10.06 -7.53 13.31
N ILE A 144 -10.42 -6.24 13.31
CA ILE A 144 -9.52 -5.14 12.92
C ILE A 144 -8.24 -5.07 13.77
N PHE A 145 -8.31 -5.50 15.03
CA PHE A 145 -7.14 -5.57 15.91
C PHE A 145 -6.04 -6.48 15.33
N PHE A 146 -6.40 -7.59 14.72
CA PHE A 146 -5.45 -8.50 14.09
C PHE A 146 -4.86 -7.89 12.80
N ILE A 147 -5.70 -7.23 12.00
CA ILE A 147 -5.27 -6.56 10.77
C ILE A 147 -4.27 -5.43 11.08
N VAL A 148 -4.58 -4.62 12.07
CA VAL A 148 -3.71 -3.53 12.54
C VAL A 148 -2.41 -4.07 13.15
N ALA A 149 -2.49 -5.11 14.00
CA ALA A 149 -1.32 -5.75 14.61
C ALA A 149 -0.41 -6.41 13.56
N TYR A 150 -0.98 -7.07 12.54
CA TYR A 150 -0.23 -7.63 11.42
C TYR A 150 0.59 -6.56 10.70
N ASN A 151 -0.02 -5.42 10.36
CA ASN A 151 0.65 -4.32 9.65
C ASN A 151 1.73 -3.66 10.52
N LEU A 152 1.47 -3.51 11.83
CA LEU A 152 2.45 -3.03 12.80
C LEU A 152 3.68 -3.96 12.87
N LEU A 153 3.47 -5.26 13.04
CA LEU A 153 4.56 -6.24 13.09
C LEU A 153 5.36 -6.27 11.80
N SER A 154 4.68 -6.21 10.65
CA SER A 154 5.34 -6.13 9.34
C SER A 154 6.20 -4.87 9.23
N ALA A 155 5.73 -3.72 9.73
CA ALA A 155 6.49 -2.46 9.75
C ALA A 155 7.71 -2.53 10.67
N ILE A 156 7.59 -3.15 11.85
CA ILE A 156 8.69 -3.38 12.79
C ILE A 156 9.78 -4.22 12.12
N PHE A 157 9.43 -5.36 11.52
CA PHE A 157 10.41 -6.22 10.86
C PHE A 157 11.10 -5.51 9.68
N ARG A 158 10.35 -4.78 8.84
CA ARG A 158 10.94 -3.97 7.76
C ARG A 158 11.90 -2.90 8.30
N GLY A 159 11.55 -2.25 9.40
CA GLY A 159 12.42 -1.28 10.07
C GLY A 159 13.72 -1.91 10.58
N LEU A 160 13.67 -3.15 11.03
CA LEU A 160 14.85 -3.93 11.47
C LEU A 160 15.68 -4.48 10.30
N GLY A 161 15.30 -4.19 9.05
CA GLY A 161 16.00 -4.70 7.86
C GLY A 161 15.64 -6.14 7.50
N ASP A 162 14.55 -6.67 8.05
CA ASP A 162 14.06 -8.03 7.78
C ASP A 162 12.76 -7.97 6.96
N SER A 163 12.86 -8.18 5.65
CA SER A 163 11.71 -8.28 4.75
C SER A 163 11.20 -9.71 4.55
N LYS A 164 11.98 -10.73 4.96
CA LYS A 164 11.60 -12.13 4.78
C LYS A 164 10.53 -12.57 5.78
N SER A 165 10.61 -12.09 7.02
CA SER A 165 9.61 -12.44 8.03
C SER A 165 8.21 -11.94 7.68
N PRO A 166 7.99 -10.68 7.23
CA PRO A 166 6.70 -10.26 6.69
C PRO A 166 6.19 -11.13 5.54
N LEU A 167 7.05 -11.56 4.62
CA LEU A 167 6.67 -12.49 3.54
C LEU A 167 6.15 -13.82 4.10
N LEU A 168 6.80 -14.37 5.13
CA LEU A 168 6.36 -15.61 5.76
C LEU A 168 5.01 -15.45 6.45
N PHE A 169 4.75 -14.28 7.11
CA PHE A 169 3.44 -14.05 7.73
C PHE A 169 2.32 -14.03 6.68
N VAL A 170 2.55 -13.32 5.57
CA VAL A 170 1.59 -13.27 4.46
C VAL A 170 1.36 -14.63 3.86
N PHE A 171 2.42 -15.43 3.70
CA PHE A 171 2.30 -16.78 3.16
C PHE A 171 1.43 -17.67 4.04
N VAL A 172 1.62 -17.63 5.37
CA VAL A 172 0.76 -18.33 6.32
C VAL A 172 -0.67 -17.81 6.23
N ALA A 173 -0.86 -16.48 6.22
CA ALA A 173 -2.20 -15.88 6.07
C ALA A 173 -2.89 -16.34 4.78
N CYS A 174 -2.17 -16.35 3.66
CA CYS A 174 -2.71 -16.78 2.36
C CYS A 174 -3.21 -18.23 2.39
N ILE A 175 -2.42 -19.16 2.94
CA ILE A 175 -2.82 -20.57 3.05
C ILE A 175 -4.06 -20.72 3.94
N VAL A 176 -4.06 -20.08 5.11
CA VAL A 176 -5.18 -20.17 6.06
C VAL A 176 -6.44 -19.54 5.47
N ASN A 177 -6.32 -18.41 4.78
CA ASN A 177 -7.45 -17.75 4.13
C ASN A 177 -8.05 -18.63 3.03
N VAL A 178 -7.24 -19.16 2.10
CA VAL A 178 -7.73 -20.05 1.03
C VAL A 178 -8.42 -21.30 1.59
N ILE A 179 -7.83 -21.93 2.61
CA ILE A 179 -8.46 -23.09 3.26
C ILE A 179 -9.75 -22.66 3.96
N GLY A 180 -9.74 -21.51 4.65
CA GLY A 180 -10.91 -20.97 5.34
C GLY A 180 -12.06 -20.69 4.37
N ASP A 181 -11.77 -20.06 3.22
CA ASP A 181 -12.78 -19.80 2.18
C ASP A 181 -13.39 -21.11 1.63
N LEU A 182 -12.54 -22.09 1.32
CA LEU A 182 -13.03 -23.38 0.83
C LEU A 182 -13.91 -24.09 1.89
N VAL A 183 -13.55 -24.03 3.17
CA VAL A 183 -14.34 -24.67 4.24
C VAL A 183 -15.62 -23.89 4.54
N LEU A 184 -15.51 -22.55 4.72
CA LEU A 184 -16.64 -21.75 5.20
C LEU A 184 -17.59 -21.34 4.07
N VAL A 185 -17.07 -21.02 2.89
CA VAL A 185 -17.90 -20.59 1.76
C VAL A 185 -18.35 -21.79 0.93
N ALA A 186 -17.43 -22.66 0.47
CA ALA A 186 -17.78 -23.78 -0.37
C ALA A 186 -18.38 -24.95 0.42
N GLY A 187 -17.85 -25.23 1.64
CA GLY A 187 -18.31 -26.36 2.46
C GLY A 187 -19.54 -26.04 3.32
N LEU A 188 -19.51 -24.93 4.06
CA LEU A 188 -20.59 -24.54 4.99
C LEU A 188 -21.58 -23.53 4.42
N HIS A 189 -21.39 -23.09 3.16
CA HIS A 189 -22.28 -22.14 2.46
C HIS A 189 -22.55 -20.83 3.20
N MET A 190 -21.52 -20.31 3.94
CA MET A 190 -21.64 -19.11 4.75
C MET A 190 -21.53 -17.80 3.93
N ASP A 191 -21.36 -17.90 2.60
CA ASP A 191 -21.33 -16.79 1.66
C ASP A 191 -20.32 -15.67 2.08
N ALA A 192 -20.70 -14.39 2.01
CA ALA A 192 -19.85 -13.25 2.39
C ALA A 192 -19.36 -13.30 3.84
N ALA A 193 -20.17 -13.83 4.77
CA ALA A 193 -19.76 -13.99 6.17
C ALA A 193 -18.62 -15.01 6.31
N GLY A 194 -18.65 -16.10 5.54
CA GLY A 194 -17.58 -17.10 5.50
C GLY A 194 -16.24 -16.49 5.05
N ALA A 195 -16.23 -15.72 3.97
CA ALA A 195 -15.04 -15.04 3.47
C ALA A 195 -14.48 -14.03 4.50
N ALA A 196 -15.35 -13.26 5.17
CA ALA A 196 -14.92 -12.33 6.21
C ALA A 196 -14.27 -13.06 7.41
N ILE A 197 -14.85 -14.16 7.87
CA ILE A 197 -14.30 -14.98 8.97
C ILE A 197 -12.97 -15.61 8.55
N ALA A 198 -12.86 -16.13 7.33
CA ALA A 198 -11.62 -16.69 6.81
C ALA A 198 -10.48 -15.64 6.81
N THR A 199 -10.77 -14.43 6.32
CA THR A 199 -9.83 -13.30 6.30
C THR A 199 -9.37 -12.92 7.72
N VAL A 200 -10.30 -12.75 8.66
CA VAL A 200 -9.97 -12.41 10.06
C VAL A 200 -9.16 -13.51 10.74
N THR A 201 -9.54 -14.78 10.55
CA THR A 201 -8.82 -15.93 11.10
C THR A 201 -7.41 -16.04 10.54
N ALA A 202 -7.24 -15.84 9.23
CA ALA A 202 -5.93 -15.81 8.59
C ALA A 202 -5.03 -14.72 9.16
N GLN A 203 -5.55 -13.50 9.36
CA GLN A 203 -4.81 -12.40 9.98
C GLN A 203 -4.45 -12.70 11.44
N ALA A 204 -5.37 -13.27 12.23
CA ALA A 204 -5.13 -13.63 13.62
C ALA A 204 -3.99 -14.65 13.75
N LEU A 205 -4.03 -15.75 12.98
CA LEU A 205 -2.97 -16.76 12.97
C LEU A 205 -1.64 -16.22 12.49
N SER A 206 -1.66 -15.32 11.49
CA SER A 206 -0.47 -14.63 11.00
C SER A 206 0.17 -13.75 12.09
N VAL A 207 -0.64 -13.04 12.89
CA VAL A 207 -0.16 -12.24 14.04
C VAL A 207 0.48 -13.14 15.10
N VAL A 208 -0.16 -14.24 15.46
CA VAL A 208 0.41 -15.22 16.41
C VAL A 208 1.77 -15.72 15.91
N PHE A 209 1.85 -16.11 14.65
CA PHE A 209 3.10 -16.57 14.03
C PHE A 209 4.18 -15.46 14.01
N ALA A 210 3.80 -14.22 13.70
CA ALA A 210 4.70 -13.07 13.71
C ALA A 210 5.26 -12.77 15.10
N VAL A 211 4.43 -12.85 16.14
CA VAL A 211 4.85 -12.66 17.54
C VAL A 211 5.81 -13.76 17.97
N ILE A 212 5.52 -15.03 17.63
CA ILE A 212 6.42 -16.16 17.90
C ILE A 212 7.78 -15.93 17.23
N LEU A 213 7.81 -15.48 15.97
CA LEU A 213 9.06 -15.15 15.28
C LEU A 213 9.79 -14.00 15.92
N LEU A 214 9.09 -12.96 16.38
CA LEU A 214 9.69 -11.79 17.05
C LEU A 214 10.40 -12.24 18.35
N ILE A 215 9.77 -13.11 19.13
CA ILE A 215 10.33 -13.64 20.38
C ILE A 215 11.52 -14.58 20.10
N LYS A 216 11.38 -15.50 19.11
CA LYS A 216 12.43 -16.49 18.80
C LYS A 216 13.71 -15.86 18.19
N LYS A 217 13.60 -14.76 17.48
CA LYS A 217 14.75 -14.14 16.77
C LYS A 217 15.80 -13.50 17.66
N LYS A 218 15.68 -13.53 18.98
CA LYS A 218 16.65 -12.96 19.94
C LYS A 218 17.24 -11.64 19.41
N LEU A 219 16.37 -10.70 19.07
CA LEU A 219 16.79 -9.40 18.56
C LEU A 219 17.62 -8.68 19.66
N PRO A 220 18.68 -7.94 19.32
CA PRO A 220 19.48 -7.20 20.29
C PRO A 220 18.72 -5.97 20.82
N ILE A 221 17.45 -6.15 21.15
CA ILE A 221 16.50 -5.11 21.57
C ILE A 221 15.94 -5.54 22.91
N LYS A 222 16.09 -4.68 23.91
CA LYS A 222 15.44 -4.88 25.21
C LYS A 222 14.07 -4.20 25.17
N ILE A 223 13.01 -4.98 25.22
CA ILE A 223 11.63 -4.49 25.38
C ILE A 223 11.23 -4.72 26.84
N THR A 224 10.85 -3.67 27.54
CA THR A 224 10.42 -3.72 28.94
C THR A 224 8.94 -3.35 29.04
N ARG A 225 8.29 -3.73 30.14
CA ARG A 225 6.88 -3.35 30.38
C ARG A 225 6.67 -1.83 30.39
N LYS A 226 7.68 -1.05 30.78
CA LYS A 226 7.64 0.43 30.79
C LYS A 226 7.57 1.03 29.39
N ASP A 227 8.02 0.32 28.36
CA ASP A 227 7.97 0.78 26.98
C ASP A 227 6.52 0.80 26.42
N PHE A 228 5.63 -0.05 26.98
CA PHE A 228 4.20 -0.08 26.60
C PHE A 228 3.43 1.09 27.24
N SER A 229 3.80 2.29 26.86
CA SER A 229 3.18 3.55 27.32
C SER A 229 3.22 4.59 26.20
N LEU A 230 2.44 5.66 26.35
CA LEU A 230 2.54 6.84 25.48
C LEU A 230 3.84 7.59 25.80
N ASN A 231 4.92 7.18 25.18
CA ASN A 231 6.26 7.73 25.39
C ASN A 231 6.64 8.77 24.32
N SER A 232 7.83 9.39 24.47
CA SER A 232 8.32 10.43 23.55
C SER A 232 8.51 9.95 22.10
N GLN A 233 8.66 8.64 21.88
CA GLN A 233 8.80 8.06 20.54
C GLN A 233 7.48 8.08 19.76
N CYS A 234 6.33 8.04 20.47
CA CYS A 234 5.02 8.15 19.85
C CYS A 234 4.89 9.44 19.03
N LYS A 235 5.29 10.58 19.59
CA LYS A 235 5.27 11.86 18.86
C LYS A 235 6.15 11.83 17.61
N LYS A 236 7.28 11.11 17.65
CA LYS A 236 8.22 11.04 16.52
C LYS A 236 7.66 10.22 15.36
N PHE A 237 7.17 8.99 15.60
CA PHE A 237 6.61 8.19 14.51
C PHE A 237 5.26 8.71 14.04
N LEU A 238 4.45 9.34 14.89
CA LEU A 238 3.22 10.03 14.50
C LEU A 238 3.51 11.18 13.53
N LYS A 239 4.54 11.98 13.80
CA LYS A 239 4.97 13.08 12.92
C LYS A 239 5.37 12.57 11.52
N ILE A 240 5.86 11.34 11.42
CA ILE A 240 6.25 10.72 10.15
C ILE A 240 5.04 10.04 9.49
N GLY A 241 4.28 9.24 10.25
CA GLY A 241 3.24 8.38 9.71
C GLY A 241 1.92 9.09 9.42
N LEU A 242 1.52 10.08 10.25
CA LEU A 242 0.23 10.76 10.08
C LEU A 242 0.11 11.51 8.74
N PRO A 243 1.13 12.27 8.28
CA PRO A 243 1.08 12.88 6.95
C PRO A 243 0.90 11.86 5.83
N LEU A 244 1.57 10.71 5.90
CA LEU A 244 1.48 9.65 4.90
C LEU A 244 0.10 8.98 4.90
N ALA A 245 -0.45 8.72 6.09
CA ALA A 245 -1.80 8.16 6.24
C ALA A 245 -2.88 9.11 5.67
N LEU A 246 -2.76 10.42 5.94
CA LEU A 246 -3.67 11.42 5.40
C LEU A 246 -3.56 11.53 3.87
N GLN A 247 -2.34 11.53 3.34
CA GLN A 247 -2.10 11.50 1.90
C GLN A 247 -2.76 10.27 1.26
N GLU A 248 -2.56 9.09 1.83
CA GLU A 248 -3.13 7.84 1.31
C GLU A 248 -4.65 7.89 1.32
N PHE A 249 -5.26 8.29 2.44
CA PHE A 249 -6.72 8.44 2.54
C PHE A 249 -7.27 9.34 1.41
N LEU A 250 -6.68 10.52 1.20
CA LEU A 250 -7.12 11.46 0.16
C LEU A 250 -6.84 10.93 -1.25
N THR A 251 -5.78 10.16 -1.44
CA THR A 251 -5.49 9.48 -2.71
C THR A 251 -6.56 8.44 -3.03
N GLN A 252 -6.98 7.62 -2.06
CA GLN A 252 -8.06 6.64 -2.24
C GLN A 252 -9.41 7.33 -2.55
N MET A 253 -9.71 8.45 -1.86
CA MET A 253 -10.89 9.26 -2.19
C MET A 253 -10.85 9.79 -3.64
N SER A 254 -9.67 10.16 -4.14
CA SER A 254 -9.53 10.62 -5.52
C SER A 254 -9.81 9.53 -6.56
N PHE A 255 -9.50 8.28 -6.26
CA PHE A 255 -9.85 7.17 -7.15
C PHE A 255 -11.38 6.94 -7.23
N LEU A 256 -12.10 7.14 -6.13
CA LEU A 256 -13.57 7.10 -6.14
C LEU A 256 -14.16 8.25 -6.99
N ALA A 257 -13.60 9.45 -6.89
CA ALA A 257 -14.02 10.57 -7.73
C ALA A 257 -13.73 10.30 -9.22
N LEU A 258 -12.57 9.71 -9.54
CA LEU A 258 -12.23 9.32 -10.91
C LEU A 258 -13.21 8.28 -11.47
N CYS A 259 -13.59 7.30 -10.65
CA CYS A 259 -14.62 6.32 -11.01
C CYS A 259 -15.95 7.00 -11.36
N ALA A 260 -16.38 7.99 -10.56
CA ALA A 260 -17.59 8.75 -10.84
C ALA A 260 -17.52 9.53 -12.18
N PHE A 261 -16.35 10.07 -12.54
CA PHE A 261 -16.16 10.73 -13.84
C PHE A 261 -16.25 9.75 -15.01
N VAL A 262 -15.66 8.56 -14.87
CA VAL A 262 -15.71 7.50 -15.88
C VAL A 262 -17.14 6.96 -16.06
N ASN A 263 -17.90 6.82 -14.99
CA ASN A 263 -19.29 6.30 -15.04
C ASN A 263 -20.21 7.15 -15.91
N ARG A 264 -19.92 8.46 -16.10
CA ARG A 264 -20.63 9.34 -17.02
C ARG A 264 -20.49 8.94 -18.49
N LEU A 265 -19.44 8.18 -18.86
CA LEU A 265 -19.19 7.73 -20.22
C LEU A 265 -19.97 6.45 -20.58
N GLY A 266 -20.81 5.94 -19.68
CA GLY A 266 -21.65 4.79 -19.89
C GLY A 266 -21.11 3.47 -19.34
N LEU A 267 -21.93 2.42 -19.45
CA LEU A 267 -21.70 1.13 -18.82
C LEU A 267 -20.42 0.43 -19.30
N GLU A 268 -20.17 0.42 -20.61
CA GLU A 268 -18.99 -0.21 -21.19
C GLU A 268 -17.70 0.46 -20.72
N ALA A 269 -17.71 1.82 -20.63
CA ALA A 269 -16.57 2.59 -20.14
C ALA A 269 -16.30 2.31 -18.66
N SER A 270 -17.35 2.28 -17.83
CA SER A 270 -17.26 1.93 -16.42
C SER A 270 -16.70 0.53 -16.19
N SER A 271 -17.22 -0.46 -16.93
CA SER A 271 -16.77 -1.85 -16.86
C SER A 271 -15.32 -1.99 -17.32
N GLY A 272 -14.97 -1.36 -18.45
CA GLY A 272 -13.60 -1.36 -19.00
C GLY A 272 -12.60 -0.70 -18.02
N TYR A 273 -12.98 0.42 -17.39
CA TYR A 273 -12.18 1.05 -16.35
C TYR A 273 -11.97 0.13 -15.14
N GLY A 274 -13.03 -0.57 -14.71
CA GLY A 274 -12.93 -1.54 -13.60
C GLY A 274 -11.92 -2.67 -13.89
N VAL A 275 -11.91 -3.19 -15.13
CA VAL A 275 -10.92 -4.17 -15.60
C VAL A 275 -9.51 -3.55 -15.60
N ALA A 276 -9.38 -2.35 -16.18
CA ALA A 276 -8.09 -1.66 -16.23
C ALA A 276 -7.52 -1.39 -14.82
N CYS A 277 -8.35 -1.00 -13.85
CA CYS A 277 -7.91 -0.78 -12.46
C CYS A 277 -7.30 -2.04 -11.82
N LYS A 278 -7.82 -3.23 -12.12
CA LYS A 278 -7.22 -4.49 -11.63
C LYS A 278 -5.80 -4.67 -12.16
N ILE A 279 -5.59 -4.41 -13.45
CA ILE A 279 -4.28 -4.50 -14.10
C ILE A 279 -3.32 -3.44 -13.54
N VAL A 280 -3.80 -2.20 -13.37
CA VAL A 280 -3.04 -1.09 -12.77
C VAL A 280 -2.58 -1.44 -11.36
N ASN A 281 -3.45 -2.02 -10.53
CA ASN A 281 -3.10 -2.42 -9.17
C ASN A 281 -1.93 -3.41 -9.16
N PHE A 282 -1.92 -4.41 -10.05
CA PHE A 282 -0.80 -5.33 -10.19
C PHE A 282 0.49 -4.62 -10.69
N ALA A 283 0.36 -3.73 -11.67
CA ALA A 283 1.50 -2.97 -12.19
C ALA A 283 2.16 -2.08 -11.12
N MET A 284 1.36 -1.56 -10.15
CA MET A 284 1.83 -0.70 -9.07
C MET A 284 2.50 -1.44 -7.90
N LEU A 285 2.48 -2.78 -7.86
CA LEU A 285 3.12 -3.56 -6.78
C LEU A 285 4.64 -3.35 -6.75
N VAL A 286 5.29 -3.31 -7.91
CA VAL A 286 6.75 -3.13 -8.00
C VAL A 286 7.19 -1.73 -7.53
N PRO A 287 6.62 -0.62 -8.03
CA PRO A 287 6.91 0.71 -7.49
C PRO A 287 6.65 0.81 -5.98
N SER A 288 5.56 0.23 -5.48
CA SER A 288 5.21 0.23 -4.06
C SER A 288 6.24 -0.52 -3.20
N ALA A 289 6.69 -1.70 -3.66
CA ALA A 289 7.75 -2.45 -3.00
C ALA A 289 9.07 -1.67 -2.97
N LEU A 290 9.39 -1.00 -4.07
CA LEU A 290 10.59 -0.16 -4.18
C LEU A 290 10.53 1.03 -3.22
N MET A 291 9.41 1.74 -3.16
CA MET A 291 9.19 2.88 -2.24
C MET A 291 9.36 2.46 -0.78
N GLN A 292 8.72 1.37 -0.36
CA GLN A 292 8.80 0.87 1.01
C GLN A 292 10.22 0.42 1.37
N SER A 293 10.90 -0.25 0.45
CA SER A 293 12.28 -0.72 0.64
C SER A 293 13.26 0.45 0.69
N MET A 294 13.07 1.43 -0.17
CA MET A 294 13.87 2.65 -0.21
C MET A 294 13.75 3.44 1.09
N ALA A 295 12.55 3.58 1.65
CA ALA A 295 12.35 4.29 2.92
C ALA A 295 13.16 3.69 4.07
N SER A 296 13.16 2.36 4.21
CA SER A 296 13.96 1.65 5.22
C SER A 296 15.46 1.79 4.95
N PHE A 297 15.89 1.55 3.70
CA PHE A 297 17.29 1.62 3.28
C PHE A 297 17.90 3.01 3.51
N VAL A 298 17.19 4.06 3.07
CA VAL A 298 17.61 5.45 3.23
C VAL A 298 17.66 5.85 4.70
N SER A 299 16.63 5.51 5.47
CA SER A 299 16.57 5.90 6.89
C SER A 299 17.73 5.31 7.69
N GLN A 300 18.11 4.04 7.45
CA GLN A 300 19.26 3.42 8.10
C GLN A 300 20.58 4.10 7.70
N ASN A 301 20.75 4.45 6.42
CA ASN A 301 21.95 5.14 5.96
C ASN A 301 22.05 6.58 6.50
N ILE A 302 20.94 7.30 6.60
CA ILE A 302 20.89 8.64 7.22
C ILE A 302 21.23 8.55 8.71
N GLY A 303 20.67 7.56 9.42
CA GLY A 303 20.99 7.31 10.83
C GLY A 303 22.48 7.03 11.05
N ALA A 304 23.13 6.32 10.12
CA ALA A 304 24.57 6.04 10.13
C ALA A 304 25.45 7.21 9.63
N GLY A 305 24.89 8.39 9.34
CA GLY A 305 25.62 9.54 8.78
C GLY A 305 26.05 9.36 7.31
N LYS A 306 25.61 8.31 6.63
CA LYS A 306 26.03 7.99 5.24
C LYS A 306 25.13 8.62 4.19
N THR A 307 24.96 9.96 4.25
CA THR A 307 24.06 10.72 3.36
C THR A 307 24.36 10.52 1.88
N LYS A 308 25.64 10.48 1.49
CA LYS A 308 26.04 10.21 0.09
C LYS A 308 25.52 8.85 -0.40
N ARG A 309 25.56 7.83 0.48
CA ARG A 309 25.06 6.48 0.16
C ARG A 309 23.55 6.46 0.04
N ALA A 310 22.83 7.19 0.92
CA ALA A 310 21.38 7.38 0.83
C ALA A 310 20.97 8.04 -0.50
N LYS A 311 21.67 9.08 -0.94
CA LYS A 311 21.44 9.73 -2.25
C LYS A 311 21.70 8.77 -3.41
N LYS A 312 22.83 8.02 -3.37
CA LYS A 312 23.16 7.03 -4.41
C LYS A 312 22.09 5.92 -4.47
N SER A 313 21.52 5.50 -3.33
CA SER A 313 20.47 4.48 -3.33
C SER A 313 19.19 4.94 -4.04
N MET A 314 18.82 6.22 -3.93
CA MET A 314 17.69 6.79 -4.67
C MET A 314 17.88 6.65 -6.19
N PHE A 315 19.05 7.05 -6.70
CA PHE A 315 19.34 6.91 -8.14
C PHE A 315 19.43 5.45 -8.59
N THR A 316 19.96 4.57 -7.73
CA THR A 316 19.94 3.12 -8.00
C THR A 316 18.50 2.60 -8.07
N GLY A 317 17.63 3.03 -7.16
CA GLY A 317 16.20 2.69 -7.17
C GLY A 317 15.49 3.18 -8.43
N ILE A 318 15.75 4.42 -8.85
CA ILE A 318 15.24 4.96 -10.12
C ILE A 318 15.66 4.06 -11.29
N GLY A 319 16.94 3.69 -11.37
CA GLY A 319 17.44 2.82 -12.44
C GLY A 319 16.75 1.46 -12.48
N VAL A 320 16.62 0.78 -11.32
CA VAL A 320 15.89 -0.51 -11.22
C VAL A 320 14.42 -0.35 -11.60
N GLY A 321 13.78 0.69 -11.07
CA GLY A 321 12.37 0.95 -11.35
C GLY A 321 12.10 1.28 -12.81
N LEU A 322 12.98 2.05 -13.47
CA LEU A 322 12.86 2.37 -14.90
C LEU A 322 12.95 1.13 -15.78
N VAL A 323 13.88 0.19 -15.49
CA VAL A 323 13.97 -1.05 -16.24
C VAL A 323 12.66 -1.84 -16.17
N VAL A 324 12.10 -2.02 -14.96
CA VAL A 324 10.83 -2.71 -14.77
C VAL A 324 9.67 -1.92 -15.37
N GLY A 325 9.63 -0.58 -15.16
CA GLY A 325 8.60 0.30 -15.69
C GLY A 325 8.53 0.27 -17.22
N CYS A 326 9.69 0.26 -17.91
CA CYS A 326 9.75 0.12 -19.36
C CYS A 326 9.25 -1.26 -19.82
N MET A 327 9.59 -2.34 -19.11
CA MET A 327 9.05 -3.67 -19.43
C MET A 327 7.53 -3.73 -19.30
N VAL A 328 6.98 -3.18 -18.22
CA VAL A 328 5.52 -3.13 -18.00
C VAL A 328 4.85 -2.20 -19.04
N PHE A 329 5.46 -1.06 -19.35
CA PHE A 329 5.00 -0.16 -20.43
C PHE A 329 4.85 -0.91 -21.76
N LEU A 330 5.90 -1.60 -22.18
CA LEU A 330 5.87 -2.39 -23.43
C LEU A 330 4.82 -3.49 -23.39
N LEU A 331 4.69 -4.19 -22.26
CA LEU A 331 3.68 -5.22 -22.08
C LEU A 331 2.26 -4.65 -22.21
N VAL A 332 1.97 -3.53 -21.55
CA VAL A 332 0.67 -2.85 -21.61
C VAL A 332 0.37 -2.33 -23.01
N MET A 333 1.35 -1.72 -23.69
CA MET A 333 1.17 -1.17 -25.03
C MET A 333 0.98 -2.24 -26.11
N LEU A 334 1.69 -3.37 -26.00
CA LEU A 334 1.67 -4.43 -27.01
C LEU A 334 0.61 -5.51 -26.77
N LYS A 335 0.22 -5.72 -25.51
CA LYS A 335 -0.64 -6.84 -25.09
C LYS A 335 -1.71 -6.43 -24.07
N GLY A 336 -2.05 -5.13 -23.97
CA GLY A 336 -3.02 -4.64 -23.00
C GLY A 336 -4.45 -5.16 -23.26
N ASP A 337 -4.81 -5.45 -24.49
CA ASP A 337 -6.04 -6.13 -24.87
C ASP A 337 -6.09 -7.56 -24.31
N MET A 338 -5.02 -8.33 -24.48
CA MET A 338 -4.88 -9.67 -23.92
C MET A 338 -4.94 -9.63 -22.38
N LEU A 339 -4.28 -8.65 -21.74
CA LEU A 339 -4.35 -8.48 -20.28
C LEU A 339 -5.77 -8.20 -19.81
N ALA A 340 -6.54 -7.38 -20.53
CA ALA A 340 -7.94 -7.12 -20.22
C ALA A 340 -8.79 -8.38 -20.46
N GLY A 341 -8.49 -9.17 -21.49
CA GLY A 341 -9.15 -10.43 -21.82
C GLY A 341 -9.05 -11.52 -20.76
N PHE A 342 -8.07 -11.45 -19.83
CA PHE A 342 -8.03 -12.35 -18.66
C PHE A 342 -9.18 -12.10 -17.67
N PHE A 343 -9.79 -10.92 -17.67
CA PHE A 343 -10.83 -10.54 -16.71
C PHE A 343 -12.24 -10.54 -17.28
N THR A 344 -12.39 -10.51 -18.61
CA THR A 344 -13.69 -10.49 -19.29
C THR A 344 -13.57 -11.03 -20.71
N THR A 345 -14.66 -11.60 -21.21
CA THR A 345 -14.79 -12.06 -22.61
C THR A 345 -15.53 -11.05 -23.48
N ASP A 346 -16.08 -9.98 -22.90
CA ASP A 346 -16.80 -8.93 -23.63
C ASP A 346 -15.82 -8.05 -24.42
N ALA A 347 -15.89 -8.10 -25.74
CA ALA A 347 -15.00 -7.38 -26.64
C ALA A 347 -15.08 -5.85 -26.48
N ALA A 348 -16.26 -5.28 -26.20
CA ALA A 348 -16.42 -3.84 -25.97
C ALA A 348 -15.76 -3.41 -24.69
N VAL A 349 -15.92 -4.18 -23.60
CA VAL A 349 -15.28 -3.95 -22.30
C VAL A 349 -13.75 -4.07 -22.41
N ILE A 350 -13.24 -5.08 -23.13
CA ILE A 350 -11.80 -5.25 -23.40
C ILE A 350 -11.25 -4.02 -24.12
N GLN A 351 -11.92 -3.55 -25.18
CA GLN A 351 -11.47 -2.39 -25.94
C GLN A 351 -11.46 -1.11 -25.09
N LYS A 352 -12.48 -0.87 -24.26
CA LYS A 352 -12.53 0.27 -23.33
C LYS A 352 -11.46 0.17 -22.25
N GLY A 353 -11.24 -1.00 -21.66
CA GLY A 353 -10.16 -1.24 -20.69
C GLY A 353 -8.79 -0.98 -21.30
N TYR A 354 -8.54 -1.50 -22.49
CA TYR A 354 -7.28 -1.25 -23.22
C TYR A 354 -7.10 0.23 -23.59
N ALA A 355 -8.17 0.94 -23.95
CA ALA A 355 -8.11 2.37 -24.20
C ALA A 355 -7.64 3.14 -22.96
N TYR A 356 -8.14 2.81 -21.76
CA TYR A 356 -7.63 3.39 -20.50
C TYR A 356 -6.16 3.05 -20.27
N LEU A 357 -5.79 1.77 -20.44
CA LEU A 357 -4.42 1.31 -20.22
C LEU A 357 -3.41 1.99 -21.15
N LYS A 358 -3.78 2.31 -22.40
CA LYS A 358 -2.92 3.10 -23.31
C LYS A 358 -2.63 4.49 -22.75
N GLY A 359 -3.64 5.19 -22.24
CA GLY A 359 -3.44 6.50 -21.58
C GLY A 359 -2.60 6.39 -20.33
N PHE A 360 -2.80 5.34 -19.55
CA PHE A 360 -2.08 5.07 -18.31
C PHE A 360 -0.66 4.54 -18.52
N ALA A 361 -0.34 3.92 -19.65
CA ALA A 361 0.91 3.16 -19.85
C ALA A 361 2.17 3.94 -19.45
N LEU A 362 2.27 5.23 -19.79
CA LEU A 362 3.41 6.08 -19.44
C LEU A 362 3.61 6.19 -17.91
N GLU A 363 2.54 6.06 -17.12
CA GLU A 363 2.59 6.06 -15.66
C GLU A 363 3.55 5.00 -15.13
N THR A 364 3.60 3.81 -15.74
CA THR A 364 4.48 2.72 -15.29
C THR A 364 5.96 3.08 -15.32
N ILE A 365 6.37 3.99 -16.21
CA ILE A 365 7.74 4.51 -16.30
C ILE A 365 7.95 5.65 -15.29
N VAL A 366 7.08 6.66 -15.31
CA VAL A 366 7.28 7.87 -14.48
C VAL A 366 7.09 7.59 -12.99
N THR A 367 6.22 6.66 -12.62
CA THR A 367 6.03 6.22 -11.23
C THR A 367 7.32 5.64 -10.63
N ALA A 368 8.16 4.99 -11.42
CA ALA A 368 9.45 4.47 -10.93
C ALA A 368 10.35 5.60 -10.39
N ILE A 369 10.36 6.74 -11.05
CA ILE A 369 11.10 7.93 -10.61
C ILE A 369 10.44 8.51 -9.35
N LEU A 370 9.13 8.76 -9.41
CA LEU A 370 8.38 9.36 -8.31
C LEU A 370 8.51 8.54 -7.03
N PHE A 371 8.23 7.23 -7.07
CA PHE A 371 8.21 6.38 -5.89
C PHE A 371 9.60 6.16 -5.28
N SER A 372 10.65 6.16 -6.11
CA SER A 372 12.02 6.16 -5.60
C SER A 372 12.36 7.45 -4.84
N MET A 373 11.93 8.61 -5.34
CA MET A 373 12.10 9.91 -4.67
C MET A 373 11.25 10.00 -3.40
N VAL A 374 9.99 9.55 -3.45
CA VAL A 374 9.09 9.49 -2.29
C VAL A 374 9.69 8.58 -1.21
N GLY A 375 10.18 7.39 -1.56
CA GLY A 375 10.86 6.51 -0.63
C GLY A 375 12.12 7.14 0.00
N TYR A 376 12.88 7.89 -0.79
CA TYR A 376 14.03 8.66 -0.29
C TYR A 376 13.60 9.75 0.70
N PHE A 377 12.57 10.54 0.39
CA PHE A 377 12.09 11.59 1.29
C PHE A 377 11.45 11.02 2.55
N ASN A 378 10.72 9.92 2.46
CA ASN A 378 10.18 9.20 3.61
C ASN A 378 11.30 8.75 4.56
N GLY A 379 12.33 8.09 4.02
CA GLY A 379 13.50 7.67 4.79
C GLY A 379 14.32 8.83 5.37
N ASN A 380 14.23 10.01 4.77
CA ASN A 380 14.88 11.24 5.24
C ASN A 380 13.99 12.11 6.16
N ASN A 381 12.86 11.55 6.67
CA ASN A 381 11.88 12.26 7.54
C ASN A 381 11.25 13.51 6.89
N LYS A 382 11.13 13.55 5.57
CA LYS A 382 10.49 14.66 4.83
C LYS A 382 9.05 14.30 4.43
N THR A 383 8.33 13.59 5.30
CA THR A 383 7.00 13.06 5.02
C THR A 383 5.92 14.14 4.86
N VAL A 384 6.06 15.28 5.55
CA VAL A 384 5.19 16.44 5.33
C VAL A 384 5.33 16.97 3.89
N TRP A 385 6.56 17.01 3.35
CA TRP A 385 6.77 17.35 1.94
C TRP A 385 6.11 16.34 1.00
N VAL A 386 6.29 15.04 1.28
CA VAL A 386 5.68 13.96 0.49
C VAL A 386 4.16 14.10 0.48
N MET A 387 3.54 14.37 1.64
CA MET A 387 2.11 14.66 1.73
C MET A 387 1.73 15.88 0.89
N THR A 388 2.42 17.01 1.06
CA THR A 388 2.12 18.25 0.32
C THR A 388 2.20 18.05 -1.18
N GLN A 389 3.29 17.42 -1.66
CA GLN A 389 3.48 17.10 -3.07
C GLN A 389 2.39 16.16 -3.58
N GLY A 390 2.07 15.09 -2.81
CA GLY A 390 1.03 14.13 -3.17
C GLY A 390 -0.36 14.77 -3.25
N LEU A 391 -0.70 15.70 -2.35
CA LEU A 391 -1.95 16.46 -2.39
C LEU A 391 -2.04 17.38 -3.61
N ILE A 392 -0.96 18.12 -3.91
CA ILE A 392 -0.90 18.95 -5.12
C ILE A 392 -1.10 18.07 -6.36
N GLN A 393 -0.35 16.97 -6.47
CA GLN A 393 -0.43 16.04 -7.58
C GLN A 393 -1.85 15.48 -7.76
N THR A 394 -2.50 15.07 -6.67
CA THR A 394 -3.79 14.39 -6.71
C THR A 394 -4.95 15.35 -6.86
N LEU A 395 -5.04 16.37 -6.00
CA LEU A 395 -6.20 17.25 -5.92
C LEU A 395 -6.14 18.40 -6.94
N LEU A 396 -4.95 18.94 -7.21
CA LEU A 396 -4.80 20.10 -8.10
C LEU A 396 -4.43 19.74 -9.55
N VAL A 397 -3.97 18.50 -9.79
CA VAL A 397 -3.59 18.09 -11.15
C VAL A 397 -4.43 16.91 -11.62
N ARG A 398 -4.36 15.75 -10.95
CA ARG A 398 -5.04 14.51 -11.41
C ARG A 398 -6.54 14.69 -11.52
N LEU A 399 -7.21 15.15 -10.47
CA LEU A 399 -8.67 15.27 -10.46
C LEU A 399 -9.17 16.33 -11.44
N PRO A 400 -8.65 17.58 -11.47
CA PRO A 400 -9.09 18.56 -12.44
C PRO A 400 -8.82 18.13 -13.88
N PHE A 401 -7.65 17.55 -14.18
CA PHE A 401 -7.35 17.05 -15.52
C PHE A 401 -8.31 15.94 -15.95
N ALA A 402 -8.54 14.94 -15.09
CA ALA A 402 -9.48 13.86 -15.39
C ALA A 402 -10.91 14.38 -15.58
N TYR A 403 -11.35 15.34 -14.75
CA TYR A 403 -12.66 15.97 -14.89
C TYR A 403 -12.80 16.68 -16.24
N VAL A 404 -11.84 17.54 -16.60
CA VAL A 404 -11.84 18.26 -17.89
C VAL A 404 -11.87 17.28 -19.06
N MET A 405 -11.08 16.18 -19.01
CA MET A 405 -11.08 15.16 -20.04
C MET A 405 -12.38 14.37 -20.12
N SER A 406 -13.14 14.29 -19.01
CA SER A 406 -14.41 13.55 -18.95
C SER A 406 -15.61 14.33 -19.49
N ILE A 407 -15.52 15.67 -19.58
CA ILE A 407 -16.62 16.54 -20.04
C ILE A 407 -16.47 17.02 -21.48
N GLN A 408 -15.35 16.70 -22.14
CA GLN A 408 -15.14 17.08 -23.55
C GLN A 408 -16.09 16.31 -24.49
N PRO A 409 -16.49 16.88 -25.64
CA PRO A 409 -17.35 16.19 -26.59
C PRO A 409 -16.78 14.87 -27.12
N ASP A 410 -15.45 14.77 -27.18
CA ASP A 410 -14.70 13.57 -27.59
C ASP A 410 -14.05 12.87 -26.39
N ALA A 411 -14.71 12.88 -25.22
CA ALA A 411 -14.25 12.23 -24.01
C ALA A 411 -13.96 10.73 -24.25
N SER A 412 -12.80 10.26 -23.81
CA SER A 412 -12.39 8.88 -23.96
C SER A 412 -11.60 8.40 -22.75
N LEU A 413 -11.62 7.09 -22.51
CA LEU A 413 -10.84 6.48 -21.43
C LEU A 413 -9.32 6.69 -21.61
N THR A 414 -8.83 6.78 -22.85
CA THR A 414 -7.42 7.10 -23.11
C THR A 414 -7.06 8.50 -22.58
N LYS A 415 -7.89 9.51 -22.83
CA LYS A 415 -7.67 10.88 -22.33
C LYS A 415 -7.73 10.94 -20.81
N ILE A 416 -8.70 10.27 -20.20
CA ILE A 416 -8.81 10.18 -18.74
C ILE A 416 -7.61 9.43 -18.15
N GLY A 417 -7.14 8.36 -18.80
CA GLY A 417 -5.96 7.60 -18.40
C GLY A 417 -4.67 8.43 -18.34
N LEU A 418 -4.55 9.49 -19.17
CA LEU A 418 -3.42 10.42 -19.13
C LEU A 418 -3.36 11.27 -17.85
N ALA A 419 -4.45 11.36 -17.08
CA ALA A 419 -4.44 12.11 -15.83
C ALA A 419 -3.40 11.60 -14.82
N ALA A 420 -3.13 10.29 -14.81
CA ALA A 420 -2.12 9.69 -13.95
C ALA A 420 -0.70 10.14 -14.33
N PRO A 421 -0.17 9.86 -15.54
CA PRO A 421 1.20 10.23 -15.88
C PRO A 421 1.42 11.76 -15.89
N VAL A 422 0.45 12.58 -16.30
CA VAL A 422 0.56 14.04 -16.24
C VAL A 422 0.73 14.51 -14.79
N SER A 423 -0.10 14.01 -13.88
CA SER A 423 0.01 14.37 -12.47
C SER A 423 1.32 13.89 -11.84
N THR A 424 1.79 12.70 -12.22
CA THR A 424 3.05 12.12 -11.73
C THR A 424 4.26 12.92 -12.24
N MET A 425 4.25 13.39 -13.48
CA MET A 425 5.29 14.29 -14.00
C MET A 425 5.38 15.58 -13.19
N VAL A 426 4.25 16.21 -12.86
CA VAL A 426 4.23 17.37 -11.97
C VAL A 426 4.81 17.03 -10.60
N GLY A 427 4.44 15.88 -10.03
CA GLY A 427 5.01 15.38 -8.78
C GLY A 427 6.53 15.21 -8.84
N ILE A 428 7.06 14.70 -9.95
CA ILE A 428 8.51 14.57 -10.17
C ILE A 428 9.18 15.94 -10.20
N VAL A 429 8.62 16.91 -10.94
CA VAL A 429 9.17 18.27 -11.02
C VAL A 429 9.24 18.90 -9.62
N LEU A 430 8.17 18.80 -8.83
CA LEU A 430 8.13 19.29 -7.46
C LEU A 430 9.21 18.61 -6.60
N ASN A 431 9.35 17.30 -6.70
CA ASN A 431 10.33 16.51 -5.94
C ASN A 431 11.77 16.84 -6.34
N VAL A 432 12.05 17.04 -7.63
CA VAL A 432 13.37 17.49 -8.12
C VAL A 432 13.70 18.88 -7.57
N GLY A 433 12.75 19.81 -7.64
CA GLY A 433 12.90 21.15 -7.06
C GLY A 433 13.24 21.09 -5.56
N PHE A 434 12.52 20.28 -4.81
CA PHE A 434 12.78 20.12 -3.37
C PHE A 434 14.12 19.42 -3.07
N TYR A 435 14.51 18.44 -3.89
CA TYR A 435 15.81 17.79 -3.76
C TYR A 435 16.97 18.79 -3.96
N ILE A 436 16.86 19.67 -4.96
CA ILE A 436 17.85 20.73 -5.23
C ILE A 436 17.88 21.73 -4.05
N TYR A 437 16.71 22.11 -3.53
CA TYR A 437 16.60 23.01 -2.38
C TYR A 437 17.31 22.44 -1.15
N LEU A 438 17.06 21.16 -0.82
CA LEU A 438 17.74 20.47 0.29
C LEU A 438 19.26 20.44 0.09
N GLY A 439 19.73 20.16 -1.13
CA GLY A 439 21.16 20.16 -1.45
C GLY A 439 21.84 21.52 -1.26
N LYS A 440 21.12 22.62 -1.55
CA LYS A 440 21.61 23.98 -1.27
C LYS A 440 21.67 24.28 0.24
N GLN A 441 20.70 23.81 1.02
CA GLN A 441 20.71 23.96 2.49
C GLN A 441 21.86 23.19 3.13
N GLU A 442 22.09 21.93 2.74
CA GLU A 442 23.21 21.13 3.26
C GLU A 442 24.56 21.82 3.03
N LYS A 443 24.76 22.39 1.82
CA LYS A 443 26.00 23.14 1.50
C LYS A 443 26.18 24.41 2.34
N LYS A 444 25.09 25.11 2.69
CA LYS A 444 25.15 26.29 3.57
C LYS A 444 25.54 25.93 5.01
N ILE A 445 25.02 24.79 5.51
CA ILE A 445 25.33 24.30 6.88
C ILE A 445 26.79 23.82 6.96
N SER A 446 27.29 23.16 5.89
CA SER A 446 28.70 22.68 5.83
C SER A 446 29.74 23.78 5.67
N LYS A 447 29.33 25.01 5.34
CA LYS A 447 30.21 26.18 5.23
C LYS A 447 30.25 27.08 6.49
N LYS A 448 29.34 26.83 7.41
CA LYS A 448 29.34 27.39 8.77
C LYS A 448 30.00 26.40 9.73
#